data_f8887af35a7a33593bf5c262cb0d19a2
#
_entry.id   f8887af35a7a33593bf5c262cb0d19a2
#
_cell.length_a   1.000
_cell.length_b   1.000
_cell.length_c   1.000
_cell.angle_alpha   90.00
_cell.angle_beta   90.00
_cell.angle_gamma   90.00
#
_symmetry.space_group_name_H-M   'P 1'
#
loop_
_entity.id
_entity.type
_entity.pdbx_description
1 polymer ?
#
loop_
_entity_poly.entity_id
_entity_poly.type
_entity_poly.pdbx_seq_one_letter_code
_entity_poly.pdbx_strand_id
1 'polypeptide(L)'
;MFLESFRVTNFRSINDSGEIAASQITAMLGRNESGKSNLLKALHSLNPPDGVKPLNKVKDFPKSRPLRECTETTPVVTTTWVLSTEEQSELTQILPTASTVTRVRVTRPYGPDSGEVVRSVGFIELGAQIFDESDVKAKLKKIVPAVKAAADKLEEPKKAALEVAANTFEKAMVIGTDRVAWATKAVQALAELRKGLATADQELTPNQDQLVTDLEEIASSIAEQKEAQAKARIWVVKQLPVFIFLDEYPNLEGHQNIAEYLTRKSNSAQTDADHNFEKLCKVAGLEPSQLNDLASKKDPETRNQLVNRASALVTAQIKRLWKDRSL
;
A
#
# COMPACT_ATOMS: atom_id res chain seq x y z
N MET A 1 -10.07 -0.20 9.82
CA MET A 1 -9.13 -1.30 10.14
C MET A 1 -8.76 -1.26 11.61
N PHE A 2 -8.61 -2.41 12.24
CA PHE A 2 -8.15 -2.57 13.61
C PHE A 2 -6.78 -3.24 13.64
N LEU A 3 -5.82 -2.70 14.41
CA LEU A 3 -4.49 -3.29 14.57
C LEU A 3 -4.59 -4.55 15.45
N GLU A 4 -4.33 -5.73 14.88
CA GLU A 4 -4.36 -7.01 15.58
C GLU A 4 -3.01 -7.33 16.23
N SER A 5 -1.93 -7.12 15.49
CA SER A 5 -0.57 -7.37 15.96
C SER A 5 0.46 -6.54 15.20
N PHE A 6 1.64 -6.43 15.77
CA PHE A 6 2.80 -5.85 15.11
C PHE A 6 4.10 -6.51 15.54
N ARG A 7 5.10 -6.44 14.68
CA ARG A 7 6.46 -6.92 14.90
C ARG A 7 7.44 -5.84 14.47
N VAL A 8 8.42 -5.55 15.31
CA VAL A 8 9.50 -4.60 15.02
C VAL A 8 10.78 -5.38 14.80
N THR A 9 11.44 -5.09 13.68
CA THR A 9 12.72 -5.69 13.33
C THR A 9 13.71 -4.63 12.91
N ASN A 10 15.00 -4.89 13.09
CA ASN A 10 16.08 -4.05 12.57
C ASN A 10 16.00 -2.57 12.95
N PHE A 11 15.55 -2.24 14.17
CA PHE A 11 15.37 -0.86 14.58
C PHE A 11 16.08 -0.56 15.91
N ARG A 12 17.09 0.26 15.89
CA ARG A 12 17.91 0.74 17.04
C ARG A 12 18.44 -0.41 17.89
N SER A 13 17.87 -0.61 19.11
CA SER A 13 18.23 -1.71 20.01
C SER A 13 17.48 -3.01 19.71
N ILE A 14 16.58 -3.02 18.74
CA ILE A 14 15.70 -4.14 18.46
C ILE A 14 16.16 -4.84 17.19
N ASN A 15 16.66 -6.06 17.32
CA ASN A 15 16.89 -6.94 16.17
C ASN A 15 15.59 -7.57 15.73
N ASP A 16 14.80 -8.07 16.67
CA ASP A 16 13.50 -8.67 16.45
C ASP A 16 12.71 -8.67 17.77
N SER A 17 11.52 -8.10 17.77
CA SER A 17 10.64 -8.08 18.94
C SER A 17 9.80 -9.36 19.10
N GLY A 18 9.77 -10.24 18.10
CA GLY A 18 8.67 -11.17 17.95
C GLY A 18 7.35 -10.47 17.64
N GLU A 19 6.30 -11.24 17.54
CA GLU A 19 4.96 -10.70 17.30
C GLU A 19 4.32 -10.23 18.61
N ILE A 20 3.81 -9.00 18.61
CA ILE A 20 3.18 -8.34 19.75
C ILE A 20 1.70 -8.13 19.41
N ALA A 21 0.82 -8.75 20.18
CA ALA A 21 -0.62 -8.52 20.04
C ALA A 21 -0.98 -7.09 20.45
N ALA A 22 -1.86 -6.47 19.67
CA ALA A 22 -2.40 -5.14 19.96
C ALA A 22 -3.88 -5.22 20.34
N SER A 23 -4.30 -4.30 21.17
CA SER A 23 -5.70 -4.12 21.57
C SER A 23 -6.02 -2.63 21.60
N GLN A 24 -7.24 -2.25 22.03
CA GLN A 24 -7.61 -0.84 22.17
C GLN A 24 -6.64 -0.07 23.10
N ILE A 25 -6.14 -0.73 24.13
CA ILE A 25 -5.09 -0.22 25.02
C ILE A 25 -4.06 -1.33 25.19
N THR A 26 -2.84 -1.08 24.78
CA THR A 26 -1.72 -2.03 24.93
C THR A 26 -0.66 -1.38 25.81
N ALA A 27 -0.39 -1.97 26.98
CA ALA A 27 0.63 -1.51 27.91
C ALA A 27 1.94 -2.28 27.70
N MET A 28 3.04 -1.56 27.57
CA MET A 28 4.39 -2.13 27.49
C MET A 28 5.12 -1.93 28.81
N LEU A 29 5.36 -3.02 29.54
CA LEU A 29 6.04 -3.01 30.83
C LEU A 29 7.47 -3.52 30.66
N GLY A 30 8.40 -2.97 31.45
CA GLY A 30 9.80 -3.40 31.45
C GLY A 30 10.71 -2.35 32.07
N ARG A 31 11.97 -2.74 32.31
CA ARG A 31 13.00 -1.85 32.88
C ARG A 31 13.24 -0.64 31.96
N ASN A 32 13.79 0.43 32.52
CA ASN A 32 14.30 1.55 31.72
C ASN A 32 15.35 1.02 30.73
N GLU A 33 15.41 1.63 29.57
CA GLU A 33 16.32 1.23 28.44
C GLU A 33 16.05 -0.16 27.83
N SER A 34 14.95 -0.84 28.20
CA SER A 34 14.58 -2.14 27.62
C SER A 34 14.08 -2.09 26.16
N GLY A 35 14.04 -0.90 25.54
CA GLY A 35 13.63 -0.73 24.14
C GLY A 35 12.15 -0.36 23.93
N LYS A 36 11.35 -0.16 24.99
CA LYS A 36 9.91 0.18 24.88
C LYS A 36 9.65 1.38 23.97
N SER A 37 10.37 2.47 24.17
CA SER A 37 10.23 3.68 23.33
C SER A 37 10.66 3.41 21.88
N ASN A 38 11.61 2.50 21.64
CA ASN A 38 12.01 2.13 20.28
C ASN A 38 10.92 1.32 19.57
N LEU A 39 10.19 0.44 20.28
CA LEU A 39 9.01 -0.24 19.72
C LEU A 39 7.96 0.77 19.26
N LEU A 40 7.62 1.74 20.13
CA LEU A 40 6.63 2.77 19.79
C LEU A 40 7.11 3.70 18.67
N LYS A 41 8.40 4.07 18.63
CA LYS A 41 8.97 4.90 17.57
C LYS A 41 9.00 4.15 16.23
N ALA A 42 9.27 2.85 16.23
CA ALA A 42 9.17 2.01 15.04
C ALA A 42 7.72 1.95 14.54
N LEU A 43 6.75 1.71 15.43
CA LEU A 43 5.32 1.69 15.06
C LEU A 43 4.85 3.05 14.54
N HIS A 44 5.27 4.16 15.18
CA HIS A 44 5.01 5.52 14.71
C HIS A 44 5.51 5.75 13.28
N SER A 45 6.66 5.16 12.90
CA SER A 45 7.21 5.30 11.56
C SER A 45 6.35 4.67 10.46
N LEU A 46 5.39 3.80 10.80
CA LEU A 46 4.52 3.14 9.81
C LEU A 46 3.70 4.14 9.02
N ASN A 47 3.02 5.06 9.71
CA ASN A 47 2.23 6.13 9.09
C ASN A 47 2.30 7.39 9.98
N PRO A 48 3.47 8.08 9.99
CA PRO A 48 3.66 9.27 10.80
C PRO A 48 2.87 10.46 10.24
N PRO A 49 2.56 11.48 11.05
CA PRO A 49 2.07 12.75 10.55
C PRO A 49 3.11 13.45 9.68
N ASP A 50 2.66 14.45 8.88
CA ASP A 50 3.56 15.24 8.06
C ASP A 50 4.61 15.97 8.92
N GLY A 51 5.78 16.21 8.33
CA GLY A 51 6.89 16.87 9.01
C GLY A 51 7.75 15.98 9.91
N VAL A 52 7.37 14.72 10.12
CA VAL A 52 8.21 13.76 10.84
C VAL A 52 9.39 13.33 9.95
N LYS A 53 10.59 13.39 10.52
CA LYS A 53 11.80 12.97 9.81
C LYS A 53 11.71 11.51 9.37
N PRO A 54 12.12 11.19 8.14
CA PRO A 54 12.13 9.81 7.65
C PRO A 54 13.12 8.93 8.43
N LEU A 55 12.96 7.62 8.30
CA LEU A 55 13.91 6.65 8.84
C LEU A 55 15.31 6.89 8.24
N ASN A 56 16.32 6.81 9.10
CA ASN A 56 17.71 6.98 8.70
C ASN A 56 18.49 5.68 8.94
N LYS A 57 18.99 5.07 7.88
CA LYS A 57 19.73 3.80 7.95
C LYS A 57 20.89 3.84 8.96
N VAL A 58 21.66 4.93 9.00
CA VAL A 58 22.83 5.07 9.90
C VAL A 58 22.41 5.23 11.37
N LYS A 59 21.33 5.95 11.65
CA LYS A 59 20.89 6.26 13.01
C LYS A 59 19.97 5.21 13.61
N ASP A 60 19.15 4.60 12.77
CA ASP A 60 18.04 3.75 13.21
C ASP A 60 18.30 2.26 13.01
N PHE A 61 19.26 1.85 12.17
CA PHE A 61 19.65 0.45 12.07
C PHE A 61 20.44 -0.01 13.32
N PRO A 62 20.31 -1.27 13.77
CA PRO A 62 20.99 -1.77 14.95
C PRO A 62 22.50 -1.61 14.87
N LYS A 63 23.08 -0.91 15.86
CA LYS A 63 24.53 -0.64 15.93
C LYS A 63 25.38 -1.90 16.09
N SER A 64 24.78 -3.00 16.54
CA SER A 64 25.42 -4.30 16.68
C SER A 64 25.62 -5.04 15.35
N ARG A 65 25.07 -4.52 14.25
CA ARG A 65 25.11 -5.15 12.93
C ARG A 65 25.80 -4.25 11.89
N PRO A 66 26.49 -4.84 10.90
CA PRO A 66 27.11 -4.08 9.83
C PRO A 66 26.07 -3.32 8.98
N LEU A 67 26.30 -2.04 8.72
CA LEU A 67 25.36 -1.19 7.96
C LEU A 67 25.08 -1.72 6.53
N ARG A 68 26.02 -2.45 5.94
CA ARG A 68 25.83 -3.10 4.62
C ARG A 68 24.68 -4.10 4.57
N GLU A 69 24.18 -4.57 5.72
CA GLU A 69 23.03 -5.46 5.81
C GLU A 69 21.69 -4.67 5.73
N CYS A 70 21.74 -3.35 5.87
CA CYS A 70 20.58 -2.49 5.78
C CYS A 70 20.35 -2.06 4.32
N THR A 71 19.33 -2.61 3.71
CA THR A 71 18.88 -2.25 2.35
C THR A 71 17.59 -1.42 2.42
N GLU A 72 17.17 -0.90 1.28
CA GLU A 72 15.89 -0.18 1.18
C GLU A 72 14.69 -1.07 1.50
N THR A 73 14.81 -2.37 1.27
CA THR A 73 13.76 -3.35 1.53
C THR A 73 13.82 -3.96 2.94
N THR A 74 14.85 -3.62 3.74
CA THR A 74 14.99 -4.12 5.11
C THR A 74 13.79 -3.68 5.95
N PRO A 75 12.99 -4.61 6.52
CA PRO A 75 11.78 -4.28 7.25
C PRO A 75 12.13 -3.65 8.62
N VAL A 76 11.32 -2.68 9.02
CA VAL A 76 11.40 -2.01 10.34
C VAL A 76 10.22 -2.39 11.20
N VAL A 77 9.01 -2.27 10.68
CA VAL A 77 7.80 -2.67 11.37
C VAL A 77 6.86 -3.38 10.40
N THR A 78 6.31 -4.48 10.85
CA THR A 78 5.28 -5.24 10.15
C THR A 78 4.04 -5.28 11.05
N THR A 79 2.89 -4.95 10.48
CA THR A 79 1.61 -4.88 11.20
C THR A 79 0.58 -5.75 10.52
N THR A 80 -0.29 -6.38 11.32
CA THR A 80 -1.45 -7.14 10.85
C THR A 80 -2.71 -6.40 11.26
N TRP A 81 -3.59 -6.16 10.29
CA TRP A 81 -4.83 -5.41 10.46
C TRP A 81 -6.03 -6.26 10.13
N VAL A 82 -7.06 -6.20 10.96
CA VAL A 82 -8.37 -6.78 10.69
C VAL A 82 -9.24 -5.74 10.01
N LEU A 83 -9.87 -6.11 8.91
CA LEU A 83 -10.80 -5.26 8.17
C LEU A 83 -12.20 -5.34 8.78
N SER A 84 -12.92 -4.21 8.83
CA SER A 84 -14.35 -4.22 9.12
C SER A 84 -15.15 -4.82 7.96
N THR A 85 -16.41 -5.12 8.17
CA THR A 85 -17.30 -5.67 7.13
C THR A 85 -17.45 -4.71 5.95
N GLU A 86 -17.51 -3.40 6.23
CA GLU A 86 -17.58 -2.35 5.22
C GLU A 86 -16.29 -2.30 4.40
N GLU A 87 -15.14 -2.32 5.06
CA GLU A 87 -13.83 -2.31 4.42
C GLU A 87 -13.57 -3.56 3.59
N GLN A 88 -14.04 -4.74 4.02
CA GLN A 88 -13.99 -5.97 3.22
C GLN A 88 -14.83 -5.85 1.95
N SER A 89 -16.02 -5.24 2.05
CA SER A 89 -16.88 -4.99 0.90
C SER A 89 -16.24 -4.03 -0.10
N GLU A 90 -15.66 -2.92 0.38
CA GLU A 90 -14.94 -1.96 -0.47
C GLU A 90 -13.72 -2.59 -1.14
N LEU A 91 -12.93 -3.36 -0.39
CA LEU A 91 -11.77 -4.09 -0.92
C LEU A 91 -12.19 -5.07 -2.01
N THR A 92 -13.30 -5.80 -1.81
CA THR A 92 -13.84 -6.76 -2.79
C THR A 92 -14.29 -6.08 -4.07
N GLN A 93 -14.84 -4.85 -4.00
CA GLN A 93 -15.16 -4.07 -5.20
C GLN A 93 -13.94 -3.68 -6.01
N ILE A 94 -12.80 -3.40 -5.33
CA ILE A 94 -11.54 -3.06 -6.00
C ILE A 94 -10.83 -4.31 -6.51
N LEU A 95 -10.82 -5.37 -5.71
CA LEU A 95 -10.14 -6.65 -5.97
C LEU A 95 -11.10 -7.81 -5.69
N PRO A 96 -11.86 -8.30 -6.68
CA PRO A 96 -12.85 -9.36 -6.48
C PRO A 96 -12.28 -10.64 -5.85
N THR A 97 -11.04 -10.98 -6.12
CA THR A 97 -10.34 -12.13 -5.52
C THR A 97 -10.06 -11.97 -4.02
N ALA A 98 -10.27 -10.77 -3.47
CA ALA A 98 -10.10 -10.49 -2.05
C ALA A 98 -11.38 -10.74 -1.21
N SER A 99 -12.42 -11.37 -1.76
CA SER A 99 -13.68 -11.65 -1.06
C SER A 99 -13.52 -12.47 0.23
N THR A 100 -12.43 -13.25 0.34
CA THR A 100 -12.08 -14.03 1.54
C THR A 100 -11.10 -13.33 2.46
N VAL A 101 -10.59 -12.16 2.06
CA VAL A 101 -9.56 -11.42 2.80
C VAL A 101 -10.21 -10.68 3.97
N THR A 102 -9.93 -11.14 5.17
CA THR A 102 -10.34 -10.48 6.42
C THR A 102 -9.21 -9.71 7.07
N ARG A 103 -7.96 -9.99 6.67
CA ARG A 103 -6.75 -9.41 7.25
C ARG A 103 -5.79 -8.93 6.17
N VAL A 104 -5.12 -7.83 6.48
CA VAL A 104 -4.05 -7.30 5.63
C VAL A 104 -2.77 -7.11 6.45
N ARG A 105 -1.64 -7.35 5.82
CA ARG A 105 -0.31 -7.13 6.40
C ARG A 105 0.32 -5.92 5.77
N VAL A 106 0.78 -4.97 6.58
CA VAL A 106 1.49 -3.79 6.10
C VAL A 106 2.87 -3.77 6.71
N THR A 107 3.88 -3.69 5.86
CA THR A 107 5.29 -3.62 6.29
C THR A 107 5.89 -2.30 5.86
N ARG A 108 6.57 -1.63 6.79
CA ARG A 108 7.38 -0.44 6.57
C ARG A 108 8.85 -0.83 6.51
N PRO A 109 9.50 -0.84 5.35
CA PRO A 109 10.96 -0.97 5.24
C PRO A 109 11.64 0.38 5.48
N TYR A 110 12.98 0.41 5.48
CA TYR A 110 13.73 1.66 5.53
C TYR A 110 13.38 2.60 4.37
N GLY A 111 13.22 2.04 3.17
CA GLY A 111 12.94 2.82 1.97
C GLY A 111 14.17 3.47 1.36
N PRO A 112 13.99 4.25 0.28
CA PRO A 112 15.07 4.94 -0.41
C PRO A 112 15.61 6.11 0.42
N ASP A 113 16.85 6.52 0.14
CA ASP A 113 17.52 7.63 0.82
C ASP A 113 16.88 9.00 0.51
N SER A 114 15.98 9.06 -0.49
CA SER A 114 15.14 10.24 -0.78
C SER A 114 14.20 10.61 0.37
N GLY A 115 14.00 9.71 1.35
CA GLY A 115 13.10 9.91 2.48
C GLY A 115 11.65 9.57 2.18
N GLU A 116 11.35 9.04 1.01
CA GLU A 116 10.00 8.59 0.66
C GLU A 116 9.53 7.47 1.60
N VAL A 117 8.28 7.58 2.05
CA VAL A 117 7.66 6.59 2.94
C VAL A 117 7.09 5.44 2.10
N VAL A 118 7.89 4.39 1.91
CA VAL A 118 7.48 3.18 1.20
C VAL A 118 6.78 2.22 2.16
N ARG A 119 5.72 1.57 1.69
CA ARG A 119 5.00 0.51 2.43
C ARG A 119 4.70 -0.64 1.50
N SER A 120 4.90 -1.86 1.96
CA SER A 120 4.43 -3.05 1.25
C SER A 120 3.15 -3.59 1.91
N VAL A 121 2.18 -3.97 1.08
CA VAL A 121 0.89 -4.51 1.52
C VAL A 121 0.75 -5.93 1.01
N GLY A 122 0.47 -6.86 1.93
CA GLY A 122 0.11 -8.23 1.66
C GLY A 122 -1.32 -8.51 2.11
N PHE A 123 -2.07 -9.23 1.29
CA PHE A 123 -3.40 -9.71 1.61
C PHE A 123 -3.29 -11.12 2.18
N ILE A 124 -3.80 -11.32 3.40
CA ILE A 124 -3.80 -12.63 4.06
C ILE A 124 -5.04 -13.38 3.56
N GLU A 125 -4.86 -14.65 3.17
CA GLU A 125 -5.93 -15.48 2.62
C GLU A 125 -6.52 -14.97 1.30
N LEU A 126 -5.69 -14.29 0.48
CA LEU A 126 -6.10 -13.92 -0.86
C LEU A 126 -6.43 -15.20 -1.65
N GLY A 127 -7.62 -15.24 -2.24
CA GLY A 127 -8.05 -16.34 -3.08
C GLY A 127 -7.05 -16.61 -4.20
N ALA A 128 -6.67 -17.88 -4.37
CA ALA A 128 -5.84 -18.26 -5.48
C ALA A 128 -6.65 -18.15 -6.78
N GLN A 129 -6.10 -17.45 -7.77
CA GLN A 129 -6.69 -17.51 -9.10
C GLN A 129 -6.49 -18.92 -9.65
N ILE A 130 -7.57 -19.58 -10.05
CA ILE A 130 -7.51 -20.89 -10.69
C ILE A 130 -6.91 -20.66 -12.08
N PHE A 131 -5.70 -21.13 -12.23
CA PHE A 131 -4.95 -21.04 -13.48
C PHE A 131 -4.44 -22.44 -13.81
N ASP A 132 -4.97 -23.02 -14.87
CA ASP A 132 -4.56 -24.32 -15.36
C ASP A 132 -3.48 -24.20 -16.45
N GLU A 133 -2.22 -24.41 -16.05
CA GLU A 133 -1.09 -24.39 -16.97
C GLU A 133 -1.17 -25.51 -18.02
N SER A 134 -1.83 -26.62 -17.71
CA SER A 134 -1.97 -27.74 -18.63
C SER A 134 -2.94 -27.41 -19.76
N ASP A 135 -3.98 -26.65 -19.46
CA ASP A 135 -4.95 -26.15 -20.44
C ASP A 135 -4.31 -25.16 -21.41
N VAL A 136 -3.53 -24.20 -20.91
CA VAL A 136 -2.79 -23.26 -21.75
C VAL A 136 -1.83 -24.02 -22.69
N LYS A 137 -1.06 -24.98 -22.15
CA LYS A 137 -0.15 -25.79 -22.96
C LYS A 137 -0.87 -26.63 -24.00
N ALA A 138 -2.06 -27.16 -23.69
CA ALA A 138 -2.88 -27.92 -24.64
C ALA A 138 -3.42 -27.04 -25.79
N LYS A 139 -3.85 -25.81 -25.47
CA LYS A 139 -4.29 -24.82 -26.48
C LYS A 139 -3.13 -24.42 -27.40
N LEU A 140 -1.95 -24.15 -26.85
CA LEU A 140 -0.74 -23.80 -27.62
C LEU A 140 -0.34 -24.89 -28.63
N LYS A 141 -0.38 -26.16 -28.23
CA LYS A 141 -0.08 -27.29 -29.11
C LYS A 141 -0.99 -27.38 -30.34
N LYS A 142 -2.16 -26.76 -30.30
CA LYS A 142 -3.11 -26.72 -31.41
C LYS A 142 -2.98 -25.45 -32.23
N ILE A 143 -2.71 -24.31 -31.59
CA ILE A 143 -2.63 -22.99 -32.28
C ILE A 143 -1.32 -22.81 -33.00
N VAL A 144 -0.17 -23.08 -32.40
CA VAL A 144 1.16 -22.80 -32.98
C VAL A 144 1.38 -23.51 -34.32
N PRO A 145 1.09 -24.83 -34.43
CA PRO A 145 1.21 -25.52 -35.73
C PRO A 145 0.26 -24.99 -36.80
N ALA A 146 -0.95 -24.57 -36.41
CA ALA A 146 -1.93 -24.02 -37.33
C ALA A 146 -1.49 -22.68 -37.90
N VAL A 147 -0.94 -21.78 -37.08
CA VAL A 147 -0.40 -20.49 -37.53
C VAL A 147 0.82 -20.69 -38.42
N LYS A 148 1.73 -21.60 -38.07
CA LYS A 148 2.89 -21.94 -38.92
C LYS A 148 2.47 -22.50 -40.26
N ALA A 149 1.48 -23.40 -40.29
CA ALA A 149 0.95 -23.95 -41.54
C ALA A 149 0.20 -22.89 -42.38
N ALA A 150 -0.38 -21.88 -41.77
CA ALA A 150 -0.95 -20.73 -42.47
C ALA A 150 0.16 -19.86 -43.09
N ALA A 151 1.27 -19.63 -42.37
CA ALA A 151 2.41 -18.89 -42.86
C ALA A 151 3.09 -19.57 -44.07
N ASP A 152 3.18 -20.90 -44.06
CA ASP A 152 3.80 -21.67 -45.17
C ASP A 152 3.06 -21.54 -46.51
N LYS A 153 1.80 -21.11 -46.51
CA LYS A 153 1.00 -20.88 -47.72
C LYS A 153 1.19 -19.48 -48.32
N LEU A 154 1.94 -18.63 -47.66
CA LEU A 154 2.14 -17.23 -48.03
C LEU A 154 3.46 -17.01 -48.77
N GLU A 155 3.47 -15.96 -49.60
CA GLU A 155 4.68 -15.43 -50.19
C GLU A 155 5.31 -14.34 -49.34
N GLU A 156 6.63 -14.09 -49.55
CA GLU A 156 7.33 -12.98 -48.88
C GLU A 156 6.75 -11.61 -49.33
N PRO A 157 6.66 -10.59 -48.49
CA PRO A 157 7.15 -10.54 -47.07
C PRO A 157 6.11 -10.98 -46.00
N LYS A 158 4.89 -11.35 -46.40
CA LYS A 158 3.82 -11.72 -45.47
C LYS A 158 4.15 -12.98 -44.66
N LYS A 159 4.83 -13.95 -45.30
CA LYS A 159 5.31 -15.17 -44.62
C LYS A 159 6.21 -14.86 -43.47
N ALA A 160 7.28 -14.10 -43.69
CA ALA A 160 8.22 -13.74 -42.61
C ALA A 160 7.55 -12.97 -41.48
N ALA A 161 6.61 -12.07 -41.78
CA ALA A 161 5.89 -11.32 -40.76
C ALA A 161 5.03 -12.22 -39.84
N LEU A 162 4.30 -13.19 -40.43
CA LEU A 162 3.47 -14.12 -39.66
C LEU A 162 4.30 -15.14 -38.87
N GLU A 163 5.44 -15.60 -39.44
CA GLU A 163 6.39 -16.47 -38.73
C GLU A 163 7.00 -15.77 -37.49
N VAL A 164 7.37 -14.50 -37.62
CA VAL A 164 7.87 -13.70 -36.49
C VAL A 164 6.80 -13.57 -35.42
N ALA A 165 5.56 -13.27 -35.79
CA ALA A 165 4.43 -13.17 -34.85
C ALA A 165 4.18 -14.52 -34.17
N ALA A 166 4.19 -15.64 -34.91
CA ALA A 166 4.01 -16.98 -34.34
C ALA A 166 5.13 -17.38 -33.36
N ASN A 167 6.37 -17.07 -33.70
CA ASN A 167 7.52 -17.36 -32.83
C ASN A 167 7.53 -16.47 -31.58
N THR A 168 7.14 -15.20 -31.70
CA THR A 168 6.98 -14.28 -30.56
C THR A 168 5.88 -14.77 -29.62
N PHE A 169 4.75 -15.19 -30.18
CA PHE A 169 3.64 -15.79 -29.43
C PHE A 169 4.07 -17.06 -28.71
N GLU A 170 4.71 -18.01 -29.40
CA GLU A 170 5.18 -19.27 -28.81
C GLU A 170 6.12 -19.03 -27.60
N LYS A 171 7.06 -18.08 -27.74
CA LYS A 171 7.99 -17.71 -26.65
C LYS A 171 7.30 -17.00 -25.50
N ALA A 172 6.36 -16.10 -25.78
CA ALA A 172 5.63 -15.35 -24.76
C ALA A 172 4.71 -16.25 -23.92
N MET A 173 4.24 -17.36 -24.50
CA MET A 173 3.36 -18.31 -23.82
C MET A 173 4.09 -19.28 -22.87
N VAL A 174 5.41 -19.23 -22.77
CA VAL A 174 6.15 -20.00 -21.77
C VAL A 174 5.87 -19.44 -20.37
N ILE A 175 5.18 -20.24 -19.55
CA ILE A 175 4.77 -19.84 -18.21
C ILE A 175 5.96 -19.95 -17.27
N GLY A 176 6.34 -18.82 -16.67
CA GLY A 176 7.36 -18.74 -15.63
C GLY A 176 6.77 -18.75 -14.22
N THR A 177 7.62 -18.54 -13.21
CA THR A 177 7.21 -18.43 -11.81
C THR A 177 6.33 -17.21 -11.53
N ASP A 178 6.52 -16.12 -12.28
CA ASP A 178 5.70 -14.90 -12.20
C ASP A 178 4.60 -14.93 -13.25
N ARG A 179 3.42 -15.38 -12.83
CA ARG A 179 2.22 -15.50 -13.68
C ARG A 179 1.72 -14.16 -14.20
N VAL A 180 1.92 -13.10 -13.44
CA VAL A 180 1.46 -11.77 -13.82
C VAL A 180 2.37 -11.16 -14.90
N ALA A 181 3.69 -11.32 -14.75
CA ALA A 181 4.63 -10.93 -15.78
C ALA A 181 4.41 -11.74 -17.07
N TRP A 182 4.06 -13.02 -16.95
CA TRP A 182 3.65 -13.85 -18.08
C TRP A 182 2.40 -13.28 -18.74
N ALA A 183 1.33 -13.03 -18.01
CA ALA A 183 0.05 -12.54 -18.54
C ALA A 183 0.20 -11.23 -19.31
N THR A 184 0.99 -10.29 -18.80
CA THR A 184 1.26 -9.02 -19.48
C THR A 184 1.93 -9.24 -20.85
N LYS A 185 2.91 -10.16 -20.91
CA LYS A 185 3.57 -10.52 -22.19
C LYS A 185 2.65 -11.29 -23.13
N ALA A 186 1.81 -12.17 -22.58
CA ALA A 186 0.87 -12.97 -23.33
C ALA A 186 -0.19 -12.12 -24.02
N VAL A 187 -0.77 -11.12 -23.31
CA VAL A 187 -1.73 -10.16 -23.90
C VAL A 187 -1.12 -9.43 -25.09
N GLN A 188 0.11 -8.93 -24.97
CA GLN A 188 0.79 -8.25 -26.07
C GLN A 188 1.06 -9.19 -27.24
N ALA A 189 1.56 -10.40 -26.99
CA ALA A 189 1.87 -11.37 -28.03
C ALA A 189 0.62 -11.89 -28.75
N LEU A 190 -0.50 -12.04 -28.06
CA LEU A 190 -1.80 -12.39 -28.66
C LEU A 190 -2.31 -11.27 -29.58
N ALA A 191 -2.20 -10.02 -29.15
CA ALA A 191 -2.57 -8.87 -29.98
C ALA A 191 -1.69 -8.77 -31.24
N GLU A 192 -0.37 -9.02 -31.11
CA GLU A 192 0.56 -9.07 -32.27
C GLU A 192 0.24 -10.24 -33.18
N LEU A 193 -0.13 -11.40 -32.67
CA LEU A 193 -0.55 -12.56 -33.47
C LEU A 193 -1.81 -12.24 -34.27
N ARG A 194 -2.84 -11.66 -33.64
CA ARG A 194 -4.07 -11.22 -34.33
C ARG A 194 -3.79 -10.21 -35.42
N LYS A 195 -2.93 -9.23 -35.14
CA LYS A 195 -2.50 -8.24 -36.14
C LYS A 195 -1.73 -8.89 -37.30
N GLY A 196 -0.85 -9.86 -37.01
CA GLY A 196 -0.11 -10.60 -38.03
C GLY A 196 -1.03 -11.40 -38.94
N LEU A 197 -2.00 -12.11 -38.39
CA LEU A 197 -3.03 -12.85 -39.14
C LEU A 197 -3.85 -11.93 -40.04
N ALA A 198 -4.33 -10.80 -39.50
CA ALA A 198 -5.10 -9.81 -40.28
C ALA A 198 -4.28 -9.19 -41.43
N THR A 199 -2.99 -8.85 -41.15
CA THR A 199 -2.09 -8.29 -42.18
C THR A 199 -1.77 -9.32 -43.30
N ALA A 200 -1.72 -10.59 -42.92
CA ALA A 200 -1.49 -11.69 -43.82
C ALA A 200 -2.74 -12.10 -44.63
N ASP A 201 -3.90 -11.58 -44.27
CA ASP A 201 -5.21 -11.98 -44.81
C ASP A 201 -5.47 -13.48 -44.62
N GLN A 202 -5.12 -13.97 -43.43
CA GLN A 202 -5.30 -15.35 -43.01
C GLN A 202 -6.31 -15.45 -41.88
N GLU A 203 -7.25 -16.37 -42.03
CA GLU A 203 -8.25 -16.67 -40.98
C GLU A 203 -7.94 -18.03 -40.36
N LEU A 204 -8.08 -18.09 -39.04
CA LEU A 204 -8.08 -19.34 -38.29
C LEU A 204 -9.44 -20.03 -38.45
N THR A 205 -9.47 -21.34 -38.32
CA THR A 205 -10.76 -22.05 -38.23
C THR A 205 -11.52 -21.58 -36.99
N PRO A 206 -12.86 -21.64 -36.98
CA PRO A 206 -13.65 -21.20 -35.80
C PRO A 206 -13.19 -21.82 -34.47
N ASN A 207 -12.77 -23.10 -34.51
CA ASN A 207 -12.27 -23.78 -33.30
C ASN A 207 -10.88 -23.22 -32.85
N GLN A 208 -10.03 -22.88 -33.81
CA GLN A 208 -8.71 -22.30 -33.47
C GLN A 208 -8.84 -20.86 -32.98
N ASP A 209 -9.73 -20.09 -33.60
CA ASP A 209 -10.03 -18.73 -33.16
C ASP A 209 -10.59 -18.71 -31.73
N GLN A 210 -11.50 -19.64 -31.41
CA GLN A 210 -11.99 -19.79 -30.04
C GLN A 210 -10.87 -20.09 -29.06
N LEU A 211 -9.90 -20.95 -29.39
CA LEU A 211 -8.76 -21.25 -28.53
C LEU A 211 -7.86 -20.00 -28.31
N VAL A 212 -7.72 -19.13 -29.31
CA VAL A 212 -7.01 -17.85 -29.16
C VAL A 212 -7.79 -16.92 -28.23
N THR A 213 -9.10 -16.81 -28.42
CA THR A 213 -9.99 -16.02 -27.56
C THR A 213 -9.93 -16.49 -26.10
N ASP A 214 -9.98 -17.80 -25.85
CA ASP A 214 -9.84 -18.36 -24.49
C ASP A 214 -8.51 -17.97 -23.84
N LEU A 215 -7.39 -17.98 -24.61
CA LEU A 215 -6.08 -17.55 -24.11
C LEU A 215 -6.04 -16.03 -23.84
N GLU A 216 -6.72 -15.21 -24.66
CA GLU A 216 -6.86 -13.78 -24.45
C GLU A 216 -7.62 -13.50 -23.14
N GLU A 217 -8.73 -14.20 -22.90
CA GLU A 217 -9.51 -14.08 -21.66
C GLU A 217 -8.68 -14.46 -20.42
N ILE A 218 -7.98 -15.60 -20.47
CA ILE A 218 -7.10 -16.05 -19.37
C ILE A 218 -5.99 -15.01 -19.11
N ALA A 219 -5.29 -14.57 -20.15
CA ALA A 219 -4.19 -13.62 -20.01
C ALA A 219 -4.68 -12.25 -19.51
N SER A 220 -5.78 -11.73 -20.06
CA SER A 220 -6.37 -10.45 -19.68
C SER A 220 -6.84 -10.46 -18.23
N SER A 221 -7.54 -11.52 -17.80
CA SER A 221 -8.01 -11.64 -16.42
C SER A 221 -6.87 -11.60 -15.39
N ILE A 222 -5.73 -12.24 -15.71
CA ILE A 222 -4.54 -12.21 -14.86
C ILE A 222 -3.83 -10.85 -14.89
N ALA A 223 -3.76 -10.21 -16.06
CA ALA A 223 -3.14 -8.89 -16.21
C ALA A 223 -3.95 -7.80 -15.48
N GLU A 224 -5.27 -7.82 -15.60
CA GLU A 224 -6.19 -6.91 -14.90
C GLU A 224 -6.11 -7.07 -13.38
N GLN A 225 -5.91 -8.30 -12.89
CA GLN A 225 -5.71 -8.54 -11.46
C GLN A 225 -4.50 -7.81 -10.89
N LYS A 226 -3.43 -7.62 -11.66
CA LYS A 226 -2.26 -6.83 -11.23
C LYS A 226 -2.63 -5.38 -10.94
N GLU A 227 -3.38 -4.78 -11.84
CA GLU A 227 -3.84 -3.40 -11.67
C GLU A 227 -4.80 -3.28 -10.49
N ALA A 228 -5.74 -4.22 -10.37
CA ALA A 228 -6.66 -4.31 -9.24
C ALA A 228 -5.90 -4.49 -7.91
N GLN A 229 -4.90 -5.36 -7.85
CA GLN A 229 -4.05 -5.51 -6.67
C GLN A 229 -3.26 -4.23 -6.34
N ALA A 230 -2.74 -3.53 -7.34
CA ALA A 230 -2.05 -2.26 -7.13
C ALA A 230 -3.00 -1.21 -6.55
N LYS A 231 -4.21 -1.06 -7.11
CA LYS A 231 -5.27 -0.18 -6.58
C LYS A 231 -5.66 -0.56 -5.15
N ALA A 232 -5.82 -1.86 -4.87
CA ALA A 232 -6.15 -2.37 -3.55
C ALA A 232 -5.05 -2.06 -2.52
N ARG A 233 -3.76 -2.19 -2.87
CA ARG A 233 -2.64 -1.81 -1.99
C ARG A 233 -2.65 -0.32 -1.67
N ILE A 234 -2.88 0.55 -2.66
CA ILE A 234 -3.01 1.99 -2.46
C ILE A 234 -4.18 2.30 -1.53
N TRP A 235 -5.32 1.64 -1.74
CA TRP A 235 -6.50 1.79 -0.89
C TRP A 235 -6.18 1.41 0.56
N VAL A 236 -5.56 0.24 0.83
CA VAL A 236 -5.16 -0.17 2.19
C VAL A 236 -4.26 0.88 2.85
N VAL A 237 -3.28 1.41 2.13
CA VAL A 237 -2.37 2.44 2.67
C VAL A 237 -3.15 3.71 3.06
N LYS A 238 -4.17 4.10 2.30
CA LYS A 238 -5.03 5.25 2.62
C LYS A 238 -5.90 5.04 3.85
N GLN A 239 -6.27 3.79 4.16
CA GLN A 239 -7.05 3.44 5.34
C GLN A 239 -6.22 3.37 6.63
N LEU A 240 -4.88 3.42 6.55
CA LEU A 240 -4.04 3.37 7.73
C LEU A 240 -4.25 4.59 8.62
N PRO A 241 -4.46 4.41 9.93
CA PRO A 241 -4.52 5.53 10.86
C PRO A 241 -3.16 6.21 10.96
N VAL A 242 -3.18 7.51 11.19
CA VAL A 242 -1.97 8.27 11.52
C VAL A 242 -1.51 7.91 12.93
N PHE A 243 -0.25 7.54 13.09
CA PHE A 243 0.33 7.24 14.39
C PHE A 243 0.91 8.53 15.00
N ILE A 244 0.44 8.90 16.18
CA ILE A 244 0.95 10.05 16.93
C ILE A 244 1.79 9.51 18.07
N PHE A 245 3.08 9.85 18.10
CA PHE A 245 4.00 9.51 19.17
C PHE A 245 4.11 10.68 20.14
N LEU A 246 3.75 10.42 21.41
CA LEU A 246 3.88 11.39 22.50
C LEU A 246 5.06 10.92 23.38
N ASP A 247 6.18 11.62 23.30
CA ASP A 247 7.44 11.22 23.99
C ASP A 247 7.42 11.60 25.47
N GLU A 248 6.91 12.78 25.77
CA GLU A 248 6.66 13.31 27.10
C GLU A 248 5.28 13.92 27.16
N TYR A 249 4.79 14.26 28.35
CA TYR A 249 3.56 15.05 28.42
C TYR A 249 3.74 16.30 27.57
N PRO A 250 3.01 16.42 26.45
CA PRO A 250 3.19 17.58 25.61
C PRO A 250 2.91 18.81 26.43
N ASN A 251 3.86 19.73 26.52
CA ASN A 251 3.60 21.07 27.00
C ASN A 251 2.60 21.71 26.04
N LEU A 252 1.32 21.49 26.32
CA LEU A 252 0.26 22.25 25.68
C LEU A 252 0.16 23.54 26.48
N GLU A 253 0.62 24.63 25.89
CA GLU A 253 0.36 25.96 26.42
C GLU A 253 -1.16 26.15 26.46
N GLY A 254 -1.69 26.76 27.53
CA GLY A 254 -3.13 26.95 27.69
C GLY A 254 -3.77 27.80 26.59
N HIS A 255 -2.95 28.49 25.78
CA HIS A 255 -3.37 29.24 24.58
C HIS A 255 -2.24 29.24 23.57
N GLN A 256 -2.60 29.25 22.28
CA GLN A 256 -1.67 29.30 21.16
C GLN A 256 -2.00 30.49 20.25
N ASN A 257 -1.02 31.29 19.93
CA ASN A 257 -1.17 32.32 18.90
C ASN A 257 -1.05 31.66 17.50
N ILE A 258 -2.19 31.50 16.85
CA ILE A 258 -2.27 30.78 15.56
C ILE A 258 -1.51 31.52 14.46
N ALA A 259 -1.54 32.86 14.44
CA ALA A 259 -0.84 33.65 13.41
C ALA A 259 0.69 33.49 13.53
N GLU A 260 1.22 33.54 14.74
CA GLU A 260 2.64 33.31 14.99
C GLU A 260 3.05 31.85 14.68
N TYR A 261 2.22 30.88 15.05
CA TYR A 261 2.42 29.47 14.69
C TYR A 261 2.53 29.29 13.19
N LEU A 262 1.60 29.87 12.41
CA LEU A 262 1.62 29.77 10.94
C LEU A 262 2.87 30.43 10.35
N THR A 263 3.32 31.56 10.91
CA THR A 263 4.56 32.23 10.53
C THR A 263 5.79 31.37 10.82
N ARG A 264 5.88 30.76 11.99
CA ARG A 264 6.96 29.83 12.33
C ARG A 264 6.93 28.59 11.43
N LYS A 265 5.74 28.08 11.12
CA LYS A 265 5.57 26.94 10.21
C LYS A 265 6.06 27.24 8.80
N SER A 266 5.73 28.41 8.25
CA SER A 266 6.18 28.81 6.90
C SER A 266 7.71 28.99 6.82
N ASN A 267 8.33 29.41 7.92
CA ASN A 267 9.78 29.62 8.01
C ASN A 267 10.56 28.37 8.45
N SER A 268 9.91 27.20 8.59
CA SER A 268 10.52 25.96 9.12
C SER A 268 11.19 26.13 10.49
N ALA A 269 10.69 27.07 11.31
CA ALA A 269 11.19 27.43 12.62
C ALA A 269 10.26 26.98 13.77
N GLN A 270 9.53 25.85 13.54
CA GLN A 270 8.57 25.32 14.53
C GLN A 270 9.28 24.84 15.79
N THR A 271 8.66 25.14 16.94
CA THR A 271 9.07 24.65 18.25
C THR A 271 8.42 23.30 18.57
N ASP A 272 8.86 22.62 19.64
CA ASP A 272 8.21 21.39 20.12
C ASP A 272 6.75 21.65 20.52
N ALA A 273 6.45 22.81 21.09
CA ALA A 273 5.08 23.23 21.40
C ALA A 273 4.21 23.37 20.14
N ASP A 274 4.78 23.91 19.06
CA ASP A 274 4.09 23.99 17.76
C ASP A 274 3.80 22.61 17.17
N HIS A 275 4.73 21.70 17.25
CA HIS A 275 4.53 20.30 16.83
C HIS A 275 3.45 19.59 17.65
N ASN A 276 3.41 19.83 18.95
CA ASN A 276 2.37 19.27 19.83
C ASN A 276 1.00 19.87 19.54
N PHE A 277 0.94 21.19 19.30
CA PHE A 277 -0.28 21.85 18.85
C PHE A 277 -0.78 21.30 17.51
N GLU A 278 0.09 21.09 16.55
CA GLU A 278 -0.28 20.49 15.26
C GLU A 278 -0.85 19.08 15.40
N LYS A 279 -0.25 18.25 16.26
CA LYS A 279 -0.77 16.92 16.59
C LYS A 279 -2.17 17.00 17.20
N LEU A 280 -2.38 17.92 18.13
CA LEU A 280 -3.68 18.14 18.74
C LEU A 280 -4.73 18.59 17.72
N CYS A 281 -4.38 19.53 16.85
CA CYS A 281 -5.27 19.99 15.78
C CYS A 281 -5.70 18.85 14.85
N LYS A 282 -4.77 17.97 14.45
CA LYS A 282 -5.08 16.79 13.64
C LYS A 282 -6.08 15.85 14.34
N VAL A 283 -5.88 15.58 15.63
CA VAL A 283 -6.81 14.74 16.42
C VAL A 283 -8.18 15.39 16.58
N ALA A 284 -8.20 16.71 16.74
CA ALA A 284 -9.41 17.50 16.91
C ALA A 284 -10.14 17.82 15.60
N GLY A 285 -9.55 17.47 14.45
CA GLY A 285 -10.10 17.82 13.13
C GLY A 285 -10.11 19.33 12.87
N LEU A 286 -9.12 20.06 13.42
CA LEU A 286 -8.97 21.51 13.27
C LEU A 286 -7.89 21.85 12.24
N GLU A 287 -8.19 22.82 11.40
CA GLU A 287 -7.23 23.44 10.49
C GLU A 287 -6.84 24.83 11.00
N PRO A 288 -5.59 25.02 11.50
CA PRO A 288 -5.15 26.31 12.07
C PRO A 288 -5.25 27.47 11.06
N SER A 289 -4.98 27.25 9.79
CA SER A 289 -5.14 28.24 8.72
C SER A 289 -6.60 28.74 8.63
N GLN A 290 -7.56 27.82 8.64
CA GLN A 290 -8.98 28.16 8.57
C GLN A 290 -9.41 28.99 9.79
N LEU A 291 -8.94 28.63 11.00
CA LEU A 291 -9.23 29.40 12.21
C LEU A 291 -8.66 30.84 12.15
N ASN A 292 -7.47 31.00 11.59
CA ASN A 292 -6.84 32.28 11.38
C ASN A 292 -7.60 33.15 10.36
N ASP A 293 -8.05 32.54 9.26
CA ASP A 293 -8.85 33.21 8.24
C ASP A 293 -10.19 33.70 8.78
N LEU A 294 -10.86 32.90 9.60
CA LEU A 294 -12.11 33.28 10.26
C LEU A 294 -11.90 34.42 11.27
N ALA A 295 -10.76 34.43 11.96
CA ALA A 295 -10.40 35.54 12.85
C ALA A 295 -10.21 36.84 12.04
N SER A 296 -9.54 36.77 10.90
CA SER A 296 -9.32 37.90 10.01
C SER A 296 -10.61 38.44 9.38
N LYS A 297 -11.55 37.55 9.05
CA LYS A 297 -12.87 37.88 8.51
C LYS A 297 -13.88 38.36 9.57
N LYS A 298 -13.47 38.41 10.85
CA LYS A 298 -14.33 38.75 12.00
C LYS A 298 -15.61 37.91 12.07
N ASP A 299 -15.49 36.58 11.80
CA ASP A 299 -16.55 35.60 11.96
C ASP A 299 -16.34 34.77 13.24
N PRO A 300 -16.70 35.30 14.43
CA PRO A 300 -16.52 34.62 15.69
C PRO A 300 -17.48 33.42 15.85
N GLU A 301 -18.62 33.46 15.18
CA GLU A 301 -19.65 32.42 15.34
C GLU A 301 -19.19 31.11 14.70
N THR A 302 -18.78 31.15 13.44
CA THR A 302 -18.25 29.96 12.74
C THR A 302 -16.99 29.42 13.42
N ARG A 303 -16.09 30.33 13.88
CA ARG A 303 -14.91 29.93 14.64
C ARG A 303 -15.26 29.18 15.94
N ASN A 304 -16.21 29.71 16.71
CA ASN A 304 -16.64 29.07 17.98
C ASN A 304 -17.33 27.71 17.73
N GLN A 305 -18.10 27.57 16.66
CA GLN A 305 -18.68 26.31 16.27
C GLN A 305 -17.62 25.25 15.94
N LEU A 306 -16.58 25.61 15.20
CA LEU A 306 -15.47 24.70 14.88
C LEU A 306 -14.74 24.24 16.15
N VAL A 307 -14.44 25.18 17.07
CA VAL A 307 -13.79 24.86 18.33
C VAL A 307 -14.67 23.98 19.21
N ASN A 308 -15.99 24.23 19.28
CA ASN A 308 -16.93 23.40 20.02
C ASN A 308 -17.02 21.96 19.45
N ARG A 309 -17.03 21.82 18.12
CA ARG A 309 -16.99 20.49 17.46
C ARG A 309 -15.69 19.77 17.80
N ALA A 310 -14.56 20.43 17.72
CA ALA A 310 -13.25 19.88 18.09
C ALA A 310 -13.23 19.45 19.56
N SER A 311 -13.72 20.28 20.46
CA SER A 311 -13.85 19.96 21.89
C SER A 311 -14.70 18.72 22.13
N ALA A 312 -15.84 18.61 21.42
CA ALA A 312 -16.70 17.41 21.51
C ALA A 312 -16.00 16.15 21.04
N LEU A 313 -15.26 16.23 19.91
CA LEU A 313 -14.50 15.10 19.37
C LEU A 313 -13.39 14.65 20.32
N VAL A 314 -12.57 15.58 20.83
CA VAL A 314 -11.52 15.28 21.81
C VAL A 314 -12.10 14.70 23.09
N THR A 315 -13.18 15.29 23.62
CA THR A 315 -13.86 14.81 24.82
C THR A 315 -14.41 13.39 24.62
N ALA A 316 -15.01 13.09 23.47
CA ALA A 316 -15.50 11.76 23.17
C ALA A 316 -14.37 10.73 23.15
N GLN A 317 -13.21 11.08 22.58
CA GLN A 317 -12.02 10.20 22.56
C GLN A 317 -11.47 10.00 23.99
N ILE A 318 -11.36 11.07 24.77
CA ILE A 318 -10.91 10.97 26.16
C ILE A 318 -11.85 10.08 26.98
N LYS A 319 -13.18 10.28 26.88
CA LYS A 319 -14.18 9.44 27.56
C LYS A 319 -14.13 7.98 27.14
N ARG A 320 -13.84 7.70 25.87
CA ARG A 320 -13.65 6.34 25.36
C ARG A 320 -12.43 5.65 25.99
N LEU A 321 -11.34 6.39 26.16
CA LEU A 321 -10.07 5.89 26.70
C LEU A 321 -10.05 5.84 28.23
N TRP A 322 -10.78 6.75 28.87
CA TRP A 322 -10.80 6.94 30.33
C TRP A 322 -12.11 6.43 30.93
N LYS A 323 -12.22 5.11 31.09
CA LYS A 323 -13.46 4.46 31.53
C LYS A 323 -13.75 4.64 33.03
N ASP A 324 -12.76 5.03 33.85
CA ASP A 324 -12.86 4.98 35.31
C ASP A 324 -13.25 6.30 35.99
N ARG A 325 -13.50 7.37 35.25
CA ARG A 325 -13.95 8.65 35.84
C ARG A 325 -15.02 9.31 34.97
N SER A 326 -16.11 9.73 35.63
CA SER A 326 -17.05 10.68 35.02
C SER A 326 -16.37 12.04 34.86
N LEU A 327 -16.02 12.41 33.65
CA LEU A 327 -15.61 13.76 33.27
C LEU A 327 -16.85 14.63 33.03
#